data_393debbd698da6da4741955d279bc484
#
_entry.id   393debbd698da6da4741955d279bc484
#
_cell.length_a   1.000
_cell.length_b   1.000
_cell.length_c   1.000
_cell.angle_alpha   90.00
_cell.angle_beta   90.00
_cell.angle_gamma   90.00
#
_symmetry.space_group_name_H-M   'P 1'
#
loop_
_entity.id
_entity.type
_entity.pdbx_description
1 polymer ?
#
loop_
_entity_poly.entity_id
_entity_poly.type
_entity_poly.pdbx_seq_one_letter_code
_entity_poly.pdbx_strand_id
1 'polypeptide(L)'
;MSMKKNKQILVAGTMAFDEIITKNAKSGKVIGGAATYISYSSSFFTNDIYVSSIIGNDFPVSFLDEMNSKGIFTRMIEVSNKDKSFYWKGEYKNDFNTRVTHVTHLNVLEFYKPSINKGSINFDLVMLGNLDPVIQMDIYSQVKNDNNFVILDTMNYWIEKTQKELFEIICKVNLVVINDEESKMLGKSDSIEECAKNILSCGPDYIIIKKGSHGAELFSKHQRSAIPALDNIKVVDPTGAGDSFVGGVCGYLALQPSISFKEIHNAMIHGAVIASFCIEEFGLARLQKISKENIDKRIKTFAKHLL
;
A
#
# COMPACT_ATOMS: atom_id res chain seq x y z
N MET A 1 22.12 -18.41 -19.42
CA MET A 1 20.77 -18.03 -18.96
C MET A 1 20.84 -16.57 -18.56
N SER A 2 20.19 -15.67 -19.27
CA SER A 2 20.06 -14.27 -18.86
C SER A 2 19.31 -14.27 -17.52
N MET A 3 19.93 -13.72 -16.46
CA MET A 3 19.22 -13.50 -15.18
C MET A 3 18.03 -12.59 -15.49
N LYS A 4 16.82 -13.07 -15.20
CA LYS A 4 15.58 -12.29 -15.34
C LYS A 4 15.73 -11.05 -14.45
N LYS A 5 15.82 -9.87 -15.02
CA LYS A 5 15.87 -8.62 -14.27
C LYS A 5 14.51 -8.46 -13.58
N ASN A 6 14.51 -8.30 -12.26
CA ASN A 6 13.29 -7.97 -11.51
C ASN A 6 12.76 -6.63 -12.02
N LYS A 7 11.42 -6.47 -11.97
CA LYS A 7 10.78 -5.20 -12.27
C LYS A 7 11.16 -4.15 -11.23
N GLN A 8 11.40 -2.93 -11.67
CA GLN A 8 11.67 -1.78 -10.83
C GLN A 8 10.35 -1.20 -10.33
N ILE A 9 10.24 -1.05 -9.01
CA ILE A 9 9.03 -0.51 -8.37
C ILE A 9 9.30 0.91 -7.90
N LEU A 10 8.42 1.86 -8.26
CA LEU A 10 8.28 3.13 -7.55
C LEU A 10 7.13 3.01 -6.55
N VAL A 11 7.39 3.32 -5.30
CA VAL A 11 6.38 3.47 -4.24
C VAL A 11 6.31 4.94 -3.85
N ALA A 12 5.21 5.59 -4.14
CA ALA A 12 4.93 6.95 -3.68
C ALA A 12 3.91 6.93 -2.55
N GLY A 13 4.14 7.67 -1.49
CA GLY A 13 3.25 7.67 -0.34
C GLY A 13 3.85 8.39 0.86
N THR A 14 3.12 8.40 1.97
CA THR A 14 3.57 9.00 3.21
C THR A 14 4.62 8.15 3.91
N MET A 15 5.62 8.81 4.50
CA MET A 15 6.46 8.29 5.57
C MET A 15 6.15 9.11 6.82
N ALA A 16 5.84 8.43 7.92
CA ALA A 16 5.17 9.05 9.05
C ALA A 16 5.66 8.55 10.40
N PHE A 17 5.25 9.24 11.43
CA PHE A 17 5.15 8.67 12.76
C PHE A 17 3.69 8.44 13.13
N ASP A 18 3.39 7.25 13.61
CA ASP A 18 2.08 6.86 14.10
C ASP A 18 2.11 6.66 15.62
N GLU A 19 1.04 7.03 16.30
CA GLU A 19 0.78 6.67 17.70
C GLU A 19 -0.59 5.99 17.78
N ILE A 20 -0.57 4.70 18.08
CA ILE A 20 -1.75 3.85 18.00
C ILE A 20 -2.22 3.46 19.39
N ILE A 21 -3.51 3.62 19.64
CA ILE A 21 -4.19 3.19 20.85
C ILE A 21 -5.14 2.05 20.47
N THR A 22 -5.04 0.94 21.18
CA THR A 22 -6.01 -0.16 21.12
C THR A 22 -6.56 -0.39 22.53
N LYS A 23 -7.60 -1.21 22.65
CA LYS A 23 -8.19 -1.55 23.95
C LYS A 23 -7.16 -2.01 25.00
N ASN A 24 -6.17 -2.75 24.55
CA ASN A 24 -5.27 -3.48 25.45
C ASN A 24 -3.85 -2.88 25.53
N ALA A 25 -3.49 -1.96 24.64
CA ALA A 25 -2.13 -1.43 24.58
C ALA A 25 -2.03 -0.09 23.81
N LYS A 26 -0.87 0.56 23.95
CA LYS A 26 -0.49 1.75 23.20
C LYS A 26 0.88 1.53 22.60
N SER A 27 1.07 1.96 21.35
CA SER A 27 2.35 1.77 20.65
C SER A 27 3.46 2.71 21.15
N GLY A 28 3.09 3.88 21.70
CA GLY A 28 4.00 5.03 21.66
C GLY A 28 4.19 5.52 20.21
N LYS A 29 5.20 6.37 19.99
CA LYS A 29 5.55 6.89 18.66
C LYS A 29 6.33 5.81 17.89
N VAL A 30 5.78 5.32 16.80
CA VAL A 30 6.38 4.29 15.91
C VAL A 30 6.47 4.81 14.48
N ILE A 31 7.37 4.26 13.69
CA ILE A 31 7.45 4.55 12.25
C ILE A 31 6.27 3.91 11.54
N GLY A 32 5.63 4.69 10.67
CA GLY A 32 4.47 4.32 9.88
C GLY A 32 4.41 5.05 8.55
N GLY A 33 3.21 5.15 8.00
CA GLY A 33 2.94 5.76 6.70
C GLY A 33 2.90 4.77 5.54
N ALA A 34 2.07 5.05 4.54
CA ALA A 34 1.76 4.13 3.44
C ALA A 34 3.02 3.67 2.69
N ALA A 35 3.90 4.61 2.28
CA ALA A 35 5.12 4.24 1.56
C ALA A 35 6.04 3.35 2.39
N THR A 36 6.08 3.55 3.71
CA THR A 36 6.87 2.73 4.63
C THR A 36 6.39 1.27 4.60
N TYR A 37 5.11 1.04 4.88
CA TYR A 37 4.54 -0.31 4.90
C TYR A 37 4.60 -0.99 3.54
N ILE A 38 4.24 -0.27 2.46
CA ILE A 38 4.24 -0.81 1.09
C ILE A 38 5.65 -1.24 0.68
N SER A 39 6.63 -0.35 0.81
CA SER A 39 8.01 -0.64 0.37
C SER A 39 8.66 -1.74 1.21
N TYR A 40 8.46 -1.70 2.52
CA TYR A 40 9.00 -2.71 3.42
C TYR A 40 8.40 -4.11 3.12
N SER A 41 7.09 -4.17 2.90
CA SER A 41 6.39 -5.40 2.54
C SER A 41 6.81 -5.94 1.16
N SER A 42 7.03 -5.06 0.19
CA SER A 42 7.52 -5.43 -1.13
C SER A 42 8.93 -6.00 -1.09
N SER A 43 9.78 -5.55 -0.14
CA SER A 43 11.18 -5.96 -0.03
C SER A 43 11.38 -7.43 0.34
N PHE A 44 10.35 -8.13 0.79
CA PHE A 44 10.40 -9.58 0.98
C PHE A 44 10.44 -10.38 -0.34
N PHE A 45 10.11 -9.74 -1.45
CA PHE A 45 10.02 -10.38 -2.77
C PHE A 45 11.04 -9.83 -3.76
N THR A 46 11.36 -8.54 -3.70
CA THR A 46 12.30 -7.88 -4.62
C THR A 46 13.17 -6.86 -3.88
N ASN A 47 14.29 -6.50 -4.47
CA ASN A 47 15.27 -5.55 -3.93
C ASN A 47 15.52 -4.35 -4.86
N ASP A 48 14.58 -4.02 -5.74
CA ASP A 48 14.70 -2.91 -6.70
C ASP A 48 13.48 -1.96 -6.53
N ILE A 49 13.39 -1.38 -5.32
CA ILE A 49 12.27 -0.56 -4.87
C ILE A 49 12.76 0.86 -4.63
N TYR A 50 12.08 1.83 -5.18
CA TYR A 50 12.37 3.26 -5.03
C TYR A 50 11.22 3.93 -4.30
N VAL A 51 11.53 4.75 -3.30
CA VAL A 51 10.51 5.45 -2.50
C VAL A 51 10.54 6.93 -2.82
N SER A 52 9.38 7.48 -3.20
CA SER A 52 9.13 8.91 -3.31
C SER A 52 8.24 9.36 -2.15
N SER A 53 8.79 10.20 -1.29
CA SER A 53 8.12 10.73 -0.10
C SER A 53 8.83 12.00 0.38
N ILE A 54 8.30 12.60 1.44
CA ILE A 54 8.96 13.69 2.18
C ILE A 54 8.97 13.37 3.66
N ILE A 55 10.09 13.66 4.33
CA ILE A 55 10.28 13.52 5.77
C ILE A 55 10.87 14.78 6.38
N GLY A 56 10.70 14.97 7.67
CA GLY A 56 11.38 16.00 8.45
C GLY A 56 12.73 15.54 8.96
N ASN A 57 13.47 16.46 9.55
CA ASN A 57 14.78 16.19 10.17
C ASN A 57 14.69 15.34 11.46
N ASP A 58 13.47 15.08 11.93
CA ASP A 58 13.20 14.21 13.09
C ASP A 58 13.09 12.72 12.70
N PHE A 59 13.15 12.40 11.41
CA PHE A 59 13.03 11.01 10.94
C PHE A 59 14.37 10.27 11.14
N PRO A 60 14.37 9.02 11.66
CA PRO A 60 15.61 8.31 11.98
C PRO A 60 16.42 7.95 10.72
N VAL A 61 17.64 8.43 10.63
CA VAL A 61 18.58 8.07 9.54
C VAL A 61 18.85 6.56 9.53
N SER A 62 18.97 5.94 10.71
CA SER A 62 19.18 4.50 10.85
C SER A 62 18.08 3.65 10.19
N PHE A 63 16.85 4.17 10.15
CA PHE A 63 15.77 3.46 9.43
C PHE A 63 15.92 3.60 7.91
N LEU A 64 16.37 4.73 7.40
CA LEU A 64 16.69 4.90 5.98
C LEU A 64 17.84 3.96 5.55
N ASP A 65 18.85 3.78 6.42
CA ASP A 65 19.94 2.84 6.20
C ASP A 65 19.42 1.39 6.20
N GLU A 66 18.50 1.04 7.11
CA GLU A 66 17.82 -0.26 7.11
C GLU A 66 17.07 -0.49 5.81
N MET A 67 16.28 0.49 5.33
CA MET A 67 15.57 0.41 4.06
C MET A 67 16.54 0.14 2.90
N ASN A 68 17.62 0.92 2.80
CA ASN A 68 18.62 0.75 1.75
C ASN A 68 19.27 -0.64 1.79
N SER A 69 19.53 -1.19 2.98
CA SER A 69 20.07 -2.55 3.14
C SER A 69 19.15 -3.65 2.61
N LYS A 70 17.85 -3.37 2.51
CA LYS A 70 16.81 -4.27 1.97
C LYS A 70 16.54 -4.06 0.47
N GLY A 71 17.29 -3.19 -0.21
CA GLY A 71 17.05 -2.84 -1.61
C GLY A 71 15.87 -1.89 -1.81
N ILE A 72 15.55 -1.10 -0.77
CA ILE A 72 14.59 -0.01 -0.83
C ILE A 72 15.38 1.29 -0.92
N PHE A 73 15.50 1.85 -2.13
CA PHE A 73 16.31 3.04 -2.39
C PHE A 73 15.60 4.32 -1.92
N THR A 74 16.22 5.04 -1.01
CA THR A 74 15.67 6.23 -0.35
C THR A 74 16.06 7.55 -1.02
N ARG A 75 16.81 7.52 -2.13
CA ARG A 75 17.35 8.72 -2.80
C ARG A 75 16.31 9.68 -3.40
N MET A 76 15.05 9.26 -3.50
CA MET A 76 13.93 10.10 -3.94
C MET A 76 13.06 10.55 -2.76
N ILE A 77 13.53 10.36 -1.52
CA ILE A 77 12.90 10.91 -0.33
C ILE A 77 13.47 12.30 -0.10
N GLU A 78 12.59 13.29 -0.07
CA GLU A 78 12.95 14.65 0.28
C GLU A 78 13.08 14.80 1.79
N VAL A 79 14.11 15.51 2.25
CA VAL A 79 14.33 15.79 3.68
C VAL A 79 14.19 17.28 3.95
N SER A 80 13.16 17.66 4.69
CA SER A 80 12.97 19.04 5.13
C SER A 80 13.77 19.32 6.41
N ASN A 81 14.51 20.42 6.39
CA ASN A 81 15.21 20.94 7.58
C ASN A 81 14.35 21.92 8.39
N LYS A 82 13.15 22.26 7.91
CA LYS A 82 12.29 23.31 8.49
C LYS A 82 11.20 22.73 9.38
N ASP A 83 10.61 21.62 8.96
CA ASP A 83 9.44 21.02 9.57
C ASP A 83 9.68 19.56 9.98
N LYS A 84 8.81 19.05 10.85
CA LYS A 84 8.82 17.66 11.30
C LYS A 84 8.16 16.75 10.27
N SER A 85 8.40 15.46 10.41
CA SER A 85 7.69 14.43 9.64
C SER A 85 6.19 14.42 9.93
N PHE A 86 5.41 13.93 8.98
CA PHE A 86 3.99 13.69 9.18
C PHE A 86 3.74 12.85 10.45
N TYR A 87 2.73 13.23 11.21
CA TYR A 87 2.36 12.55 12.45
C TYR A 87 0.86 12.28 12.50
N TRP A 88 0.52 11.06 12.86
CA TRP A 88 -0.86 10.64 13.07
C TRP A 88 -1.01 9.93 14.42
N LYS A 89 -2.14 10.22 15.12
CA LYS A 89 -2.53 9.53 16.33
C LYS A 89 -3.97 9.07 16.22
N GLY A 90 -4.20 7.78 16.42
CA GLY A 90 -5.52 7.19 16.33
C GLY A 90 -5.78 6.10 17.34
N GLU A 91 -7.06 5.81 17.53
CA GLU A 91 -7.56 4.77 18.42
C GLU A 91 -8.47 3.82 17.67
N TYR A 92 -8.20 2.54 17.79
CA TYR A 92 -9.09 1.48 17.30
C TYR A 92 -10.06 1.04 18.38
N LYS A 93 -11.34 0.95 18.02
CA LYS A 93 -12.37 0.38 18.89
C LYS A 93 -12.19 -1.14 19.02
N ASN A 94 -13.02 -1.77 19.86
CA ASN A 94 -12.89 -3.18 20.21
C ASN A 94 -12.98 -4.16 19.02
N ASP A 95 -13.57 -3.74 17.91
CA ASP A 95 -13.76 -4.51 16.68
C ASP A 95 -12.58 -4.39 15.70
N PHE A 96 -11.57 -3.53 16.00
CA PHE A 96 -10.45 -3.19 15.13
C PHE A 96 -10.83 -2.64 13.75
N ASN A 97 -12.12 -2.48 13.45
CA ASN A 97 -12.60 -1.92 12.20
C ASN A 97 -12.88 -0.41 12.32
N THR A 98 -13.42 -0.02 13.47
CA THR A 98 -13.75 1.38 13.75
C THR A 98 -12.51 2.13 14.28
N ARG A 99 -12.07 3.14 13.53
CA ARG A 99 -10.93 3.99 13.89
C ARG A 99 -11.39 5.42 14.21
N VAL A 100 -10.85 5.97 15.29
CA VAL A 100 -11.04 7.39 15.67
C VAL A 100 -9.66 8.08 15.53
N THR A 101 -9.59 9.10 14.70
CA THR A 101 -8.40 9.95 14.59
C THR A 101 -8.44 11.02 15.68
N HIS A 102 -7.43 11.07 16.53
CA HIS A 102 -7.28 12.07 17.57
C HIS A 102 -6.47 13.28 17.11
N VAL A 103 -5.38 13.01 16.38
CA VAL A 103 -4.44 14.06 15.93
C VAL A 103 -3.92 13.73 14.54
N THR A 104 -3.83 14.75 13.70
CA THR A 104 -3.11 14.70 12.42
C THR A 104 -2.31 15.99 12.28
N HIS A 105 -1.00 15.88 12.18
CA HIS A 105 -0.10 16.97 11.83
C HIS A 105 0.50 16.68 10.47
N LEU A 106 0.09 17.43 9.45
CA LEU A 106 0.61 17.27 8.08
C LEU A 106 2.10 17.59 8.02
N ASN A 107 2.54 18.66 8.74
CA ASN A 107 3.94 19.07 8.79
C ASN A 107 4.54 19.18 7.36
N VAL A 108 5.66 18.50 7.10
CA VAL A 108 6.32 18.51 5.77
C VAL A 108 5.40 18.08 4.63
N LEU A 109 4.40 17.25 4.89
CA LEU A 109 3.50 16.74 3.85
C LEU A 109 2.62 17.85 3.24
N GLU A 110 2.31 18.90 3.99
CA GLU A 110 1.52 20.04 3.51
C GLU A 110 2.19 20.76 2.33
N PHE A 111 3.52 20.70 2.25
CA PHE A 111 4.32 21.41 1.25
C PHE A 111 4.97 20.46 0.24
N TYR A 112 4.61 19.18 0.26
CA TYR A 112 5.23 18.18 -0.59
C TYR A 112 4.94 18.42 -2.07
N LYS A 113 6.00 18.64 -2.84
CA LYS A 113 5.98 18.78 -4.29
C LYS A 113 6.97 17.78 -4.88
N PRO A 114 6.52 16.59 -5.26
CA PRO A 114 7.42 15.52 -5.67
C PRO A 114 8.25 15.89 -6.89
N SER A 115 9.54 15.62 -6.81
CA SER A 115 10.46 15.71 -7.93
C SER A 115 11.11 14.36 -8.18
N ILE A 116 10.60 13.63 -9.17
CA ILE A 116 11.06 12.27 -9.45
C ILE A 116 12.31 12.33 -10.35
N ASN A 117 13.47 12.42 -9.72
CA ASN A 117 14.73 12.29 -10.45
C ASN A 117 15.02 10.82 -10.79
N LYS A 118 14.34 10.31 -11.81
CA LYS A 118 14.47 8.92 -12.24
C LYS A 118 15.79 8.62 -12.96
N GLY A 119 16.50 9.65 -13.47
CA GLY A 119 17.69 9.44 -14.33
C GLY A 119 17.35 8.50 -15.50
N SER A 120 18.06 7.39 -15.60
CA SER A 120 17.83 6.33 -16.59
C SER A 120 16.85 5.23 -16.10
N ILE A 121 16.22 5.38 -14.92
CA ILE A 121 15.32 4.35 -14.38
C ILE A 121 14.00 4.42 -15.13
N ASN A 122 13.53 3.23 -15.52
CA ASN A 122 12.23 3.06 -16.12
C ASN A 122 11.41 2.13 -15.23
N PHE A 123 10.51 2.71 -14.43
CA PHE A 123 9.71 1.94 -13.50
C PHE A 123 8.73 1.04 -14.23
N ASP A 124 8.77 -0.25 -13.94
CA ASP A 124 7.82 -1.25 -14.47
C ASP A 124 6.51 -1.25 -13.69
N LEU A 125 6.62 -1.00 -12.37
CA LEU A 125 5.49 -0.87 -11.46
C LEU A 125 5.54 0.49 -10.77
N VAL A 126 4.39 1.17 -10.72
CA VAL A 126 4.24 2.43 -10.00
C VAL A 126 3.10 2.26 -9.01
N MET A 127 3.41 2.36 -7.72
CA MET A 127 2.42 2.33 -6.65
C MET A 127 2.20 3.73 -6.11
N LEU A 128 1.02 4.29 -6.38
CA LEU A 128 0.54 5.54 -5.85
C LEU A 128 -0.23 5.25 -4.55
N GLY A 129 0.48 5.27 -3.43
CA GLY A 129 -0.09 5.09 -2.10
C GLY A 129 -0.85 6.32 -1.63
N ASN A 130 -1.37 6.25 -0.41
CA ASN A 130 -2.21 7.29 0.15
C ASN A 130 -1.50 8.66 0.22
N LEU A 131 -1.85 9.53 -0.70
CA LEU A 131 -1.45 10.93 -0.84
C LEU A 131 -2.63 11.75 -1.40
N ASP A 132 -2.51 13.08 -1.38
CA ASP A 132 -3.43 13.95 -2.10
C ASP A 132 -3.49 13.53 -3.59
N PRO A 133 -4.68 13.34 -4.19
CA PRO A 133 -4.83 12.98 -5.59
C PRO A 133 -4.12 13.91 -6.57
N VAL A 134 -3.96 15.18 -6.25
CA VAL A 134 -3.18 16.13 -7.05
C VAL A 134 -1.70 15.75 -7.06
N ILE A 135 -1.17 15.35 -5.90
CA ILE A 135 0.22 14.86 -5.77
C ILE A 135 0.37 13.51 -6.49
N GLN A 136 -0.60 12.60 -6.35
CA GLN A 136 -0.59 11.32 -7.08
C GLN A 136 -0.58 11.54 -8.61
N MET A 137 -1.37 12.50 -9.11
CA MET A 137 -1.39 12.86 -10.53
C MET A 137 -0.07 13.49 -11.00
N ASP A 138 0.55 14.32 -10.18
CA ASP A 138 1.85 14.92 -10.49
C ASP A 138 2.93 13.83 -10.61
N ILE A 139 3.02 12.93 -9.64
CA ILE A 139 3.94 11.77 -9.69
C ILE A 139 3.67 10.92 -10.93
N TYR A 140 2.40 10.57 -11.17
CA TYR A 140 1.99 9.81 -12.36
C TYR A 140 2.51 10.46 -13.63
N SER A 141 2.31 11.79 -13.77
CA SER A 141 2.71 12.53 -14.96
C SER A 141 4.21 12.53 -15.21
N GLN A 142 5.02 12.51 -14.14
CA GLN A 142 6.48 12.47 -14.23
C GLN A 142 7.03 11.08 -14.61
N VAL A 143 6.32 10.00 -14.30
CA VAL A 143 6.85 8.64 -14.43
C VAL A 143 6.13 7.75 -15.43
N LYS A 144 4.93 8.14 -15.89
CA LYS A 144 4.15 7.33 -16.82
C LYS A 144 4.92 7.01 -18.09
N ASN A 145 4.80 5.80 -18.55
CA ASN A 145 5.25 5.33 -19.86
C ASN A 145 4.29 4.23 -20.35
N ASP A 146 4.41 3.81 -21.60
CA ASP A 146 3.47 2.86 -22.22
C ASP A 146 3.57 1.43 -21.65
N ASN A 147 4.60 1.14 -20.86
CA ASN A 147 4.90 -0.21 -20.38
C ASN A 147 4.74 -0.37 -18.87
N ASN A 148 4.57 0.72 -18.10
CA ASN A 148 4.43 0.58 -16.65
C ASN A 148 3.00 0.22 -16.26
N PHE A 149 2.90 -0.57 -15.18
CA PHE A 149 1.63 -0.92 -14.55
C PHE A 149 1.45 -0.05 -13.30
N VAL A 150 0.40 0.76 -13.29
CA VAL A 150 0.15 1.73 -12.23
C VAL A 150 -0.95 1.24 -11.30
N ILE A 151 -0.66 1.23 -10.00
CA ILE A 151 -1.54 0.82 -8.91
C ILE A 151 -1.86 2.05 -8.06
N LEU A 152 -3.11 2.22 -7.69
CA LEU A 152 -3.59 3.32 -6.86
C LEU A 152 -4.24 2.80 -5.59
N ASP A 153 -3.88 3.39 -4.46
CA ASP A 153 -4.59 3.32 -3.18
C ASP A 153 -5.05 4.72 -2.76
N THR A 154 -6.12 4.80 -1.98
CA THR A 154 -6.68 6.06 -1.50
C THR A 154 -7.27 5.89 -0.10
N MET A 155 -7.95 6.90 0.42
CA MET A 155 -8.69 6.83 1.69
C MET A 155 -9.94 7.70 1.66
N ASN A 156 -10.85 7.46 2.62
CA ASN A 156 -12.13 8.17 2.79
C ASN A 156 -11.96 9.70 2.70
N TYR A 157 -10.91 10.25 3.33
CA TYR A 157 -10.66 11.70 3.35
C TYR A 157 -10.58 12.29 1.94
N TRP A 158 -9.85 11.65 1.04
CA TRP A 158 -9.71 12.11 -0.34
C TRP A 158 -10.98 11.90 -1.15
N ILE A 159 -11.71 10.80 -0.89
CA ILE A 159 -13.01 10.53 -1.53
C ILE A 159 -14.02 11.63 -1.18
N GLU A 160 -13.96 12.14 0.05
CA GLU A 160 -14.86 13.20 0.51
C GLU A 160 -14.44 14.61 0.06
N LYS A 161 -13.14 14.90 0.08
CA LYS A 161 -12.61 16.26 -0.08
C LYS A 161 -12.18 16.61 -1.49
N THR A 162 -11.64 15.66 -2.24
CA THR A 162 -11.01 15.85 -3.55
C THR A 162 -11.48 14.78 -4.54
N GLN A 163 -12.80 14.49 -4.52
CA GLN A 163 -13.38 13.41 -5.31
C GLN A 163 -13.13 13.56 -6.81
N LYS A 164 -13.19 14.79 -7.33
CA LYS A 164 -12.97 15.06 -8.75
C LYS A 164 -11.54 14.68 -9.17
N GLU A 165 -10.55 15.20 -8.47
CA GLU A 165 -9.13 14.94 -8.69
C GLU A 165 -8.80 13.46 -8.53
N LEU A 166 -9.46 12.80 -7.55
CA LEU A 166 -9.33 11.36 -7.35
C LEU A 166 -9.88 10.57 -8.55
N PHE A 167 -11.03 10.93 -9.10
CA PHE A 167 -11.55 10.28 -10.30
C PHE A 167 -10.66 10.53 -11.53
N GLU A 168 -10.04 11.69 -11.64
CA GLU A 168 -9.10 11.99 -12.73
C GLU A 168 -7.90 11.04 -12.73
N ILE A 169 -7.36 10.68 -11.56
CA ILE A 169 -6.25 9.70 -11.47
C ILE A 169 -6.75 8.26 -11.56
N ILE A 170 -7.92 7.91 -11.00
CA ILE A 170 -8.52 6.59 -11.14
C ILE A 170 -8.67 6.21 -12.61
N CYS A 171 -9.09 7.13 -13.47
CA CYS A 171 -9.26 6.89 -14.92
C CYS A 171 -7.94 6.58 -15.67
N LYS A 172 -6.78 6.73 -15.04
CA LYS A 172 -5.47 6.61 -15.68
C LYS A 172 -4.64 5.42 -15.20
N VAL A 173 -5.06 4.79 -14.12
CA VAL A 173 -4.31 3.68 -13.52
C VAL A 173 -4.84 2.32 -14.00
N ASN A 174 -4.03 1.28 -13.86
CA ASN A 174 -4.42 -0.08 -14.26
C ASN A 174 -5.16 -0.83 -13.16
N LEU A 175 -4.78 -0.61 -11.90
CA LEU A 175 -5.34 -1.31 -10.75
C LEU A 175 -5.66 -0.32 -9.63
N VAL A 176 -6.88 -0.36 -9.12
CA VAL A 176 -7.29 0.34 -7.89
C VAL A 176 -7.39 -0.67 -6.76
N VAL A 177 -6.84 -0.33 -5.58
CA VAL A 177 -6.88 -1.18 -4.38
C VAL A 177 -7.50 -0.38 -3.24
N ILE A 178 -8.73 -0.67 -2.87
CA ILE A 178 -9.49 0.06 -1.85
C ILE A 178 -10.18 -0.91 -0.89
N ASN A 179 -10.71 -0.40 0.22
CA ASN A 179 -11.55 -1.20 1.11
C ASN A 179 -13.03 -1.16 0.70
N ASP A 180 -13.86 -1.92 1.39
CA ASP A 180 -15.30 -2.04 1.11
C ASP A 180 -16.08 -0.73 1.40
N GLU A 181 -15.70 0.03 2.43
CA GLU A 181 -16.31 1.34 2.71
C GLU A 181 -15.96 2.35 1.61
N GLU A 182 -14.69 2.46 1.26
CA GLU A 182 -14.19 3.30 0.17
C GLU A 182 -14.84 2.93 -1.17
N SER A 183 -15.03 1.63 -1.42
CA SER A 183 -15.67 1.15 -2.64
C SER A 183 -17.12 1.61 -2.74
N LYS A 184 -17.88 1.58 -1.64
CA LYS A 184 -19.26 2.08 -1.58
C LYS A 184 -19.35 3.59 -1.77
N MET A 185 -18.42 4.34 -1.18
CA MET A 185 -18.35 5.80 -1.34
C MET A 185 -18.07 6.19 -2.80
N LEU A 186 -17.13 5.51 -3.46
CA LEU A 186 -16.74 5.77 -4.85
C LEU A 186 -17.78 5.24 -5.85
N GLY A 187 -18.22 4.00 -5.64
CA GLY A 187 -19.14 3.30 -6.54
C GLY A 187 -20.60 3.66 -6.36
N LYS A 188 -20.95 4.37 -5.27
CA LYS A 188 -22.31 4.86 -4.95
C LYS A 188 -23.38 3.76 -4.94
N SER A 189 -23.03 2.61 -4.37
CA SER A 189 -23.94 1.47 -4.20
C SER A 189 -23.59 0.69 -2.91
N ASP A 190 -24.54 -0.03 -2.35
CA ASP A 190 -24.32 -0.97 -1.26
C ASP A 190 -23.78 -2.33 -1.75
N SER A 191 -23.94 -2.62 -3.04
CA SER A 191 -23.43 -3.83 -3.68
C SER A 191 -21.98 -3.64 -4.08
N ILE A 192 -21.08 -4.45 -3.52
CA ILE A 192 -19.65 -4.46 -3.87
C ILE A 192 -19.43 -4.71 -5.37
N GLU A 193 -20.22 -5.60 -5.96
CA GLU A 193 -20.13 -5.91 -7.38
C GLU A 193 -20.53 -4.72 -8.26
N GLU A 194 -21.57 -4.00 -7.88
CA GLU A 194 -22.01 -2.79 -8.58
C GLU A 194 -20.99 -1.65 -8.41
N CYS A 195 -20.44 -1.48 -7.20
CA CYS A 195 -19.35 -0.54 -6.95
C CYS A 195 -18.15 -0.81 -7.85
N ALA A 196 -17.70 -2.07 -7.90
CA ALA A 196 -16.60 -2.48 -8.76
C ALA A 196 -16.88 -2.17 -10.24
N LYS A 197 -18.08 -2.50 -10.73
CA LYS A 197 -18.50 -2.20 -12.11
C LYS A 197 -18.48 -0.70 -12.41
N ASN A 198 -19.00 0.12 -11.49
CA ASN A 198 -19.04 1.57 -11.66
C ASN A 198 -17.62 2.17 -11.71
N ILE A 199 -16.72 1.72 -10.84
CA ILE A 199 -15.32 2.20 -10.81
C ILE A 199 -14.56 1.72 -12.06
N LEU A 200 -14.71 0.44 -12.46
CA LEU A 200 -14.09 -0.10 -13.67
C LEU A 200 -14.55 0.63 -14.95
N SER A 201 -15.79 1.15 -14.96
CA SER A 201 -16.30 1.92 -16.11
C SER A 201 -15.58 3.27 -16.30
N CYS A 202 -14.89 3.76 -15.27
CA CYS A 202 -14.12 5.01 -15.30
C CYS A 202 -12.75 4.87 -15.97
N GLY A 203 -12.18 3.65 -16.06
CA GLY A 203 -10.89 3.46 -16.72
C GLY A 203 -10.04 2.28 -16.28
N PRO A 204 -9.93 1.93 -14.98
CA PRO A 204 -9.05 0.86 -14.54
C PRO A 204 -9.37 -0.49 -15.19
N ASP A 205 -8.32 -1.30 -15.39
CA ASP A 205 -8.49 -2.67 -15.87
C ASP A 205 -8.96 -3.61 -14.76
N TYR A 206 -8.53 -3.30 -13.53
CA TYR A 206 -8.75 -4.14 -12.35
C TYR A 206 -9.07 -3.32 -11.11
N ILE A 207 -9.82 -3.92 -10.20
CA ILE A 207 -10.03 -3.39 -8.85
C ILE A 207 -9.93 -4.53 -7.81
N ILE A 208 -9.17 -4.30 -6.75
CA ILE A 208 -9.17 -5.13 -5.55
C ILE A 208 -9.95 -4.40 -4.46
N ILE A 209 -10.94 -5.07 -3.89
CA ILE A 209 -11.72 -4.58 -2.74
C ILE A 209 -11.36 -5.41 -1.52
N LYS A 210 -10.67 -4.79 -0.56
CA LYS A 210 -10.27 -5.36 0.73
C LYS A 210 -11.47 -5.35 1.68
N LYS A 211 -11.74 -6.47 2.36
CA LYS A 211 -12.89 -6.62 3.27
C LYS A 211 -12.47 -7.03 4.69
N GLY A 212 -11.29 -6.61 5.12
CA GLY A 212 -10.75 -6.92 6.43
C GLY A 212 -10.77 -8.42 6.73
N SER A 213 -11.45 -8.84 7.79
CA SER A 213 -11.60 -10.24 8.19
C SER A 213 -12.36 -11.12 7.21
N HIS A 214 -12.99 -10.54 6.19
CA HIS A 214 -13.69 -11.27 5.12
C HIS A 214 -12.84 -11.46 3.86
N GLY A 215 -11.54 -11.12 3.90
CA GLY A 215 -10.61 -11.31 2.82
C GLY A 215 -10.62 -10.17 1.79
N ALA A 216 -10.50 -10.52 0.50
CA ALA A 216 -10.47 -9.54 -0.58
C ALA A 216 -11.07 -10.12 -1.87
N GLU A 217 -11.61 -9.24 -2.71
CA GLU A 217 -12.17 -9.58 -4.01
C GLU A 217 -11.46 -8.82 -5.13
N LEU A 218 -11.23 -9.50 -6.23
CA LEU A 218 -10.67 -8.95 -7.47
C LEU A 218 -11.74 -8.95 -8.55
N PHE A 219 -11.89 -7.81 -9.21
CA PHE A 219 -12.79 -7.64 -10.34
C PHE A 219 -12.04 -7.11 -11.56
N SER A 220 -12.48 -7.53 -12.73
CA SER A 220 -12.24 -6.91 -14.03
C SER A 220 -13.58 -6.79 -14.77
N LYS A 221 -13.58 -6.28 -15.99
CA LYS A 221 -14.82 -6.21 -16.81
C LYS A 221 -15.51 -7.57 -17.00
N HIS A 222 -14.75 -8.66 -16.99
CA HIS A 222 -15.25 -10.00 -17.38
C HIS A 222 -15.01 -11.08 -16.33
N GLN A 223 -14.23 -10.81 -15.29
CA GLN A 223 -13.80 -11.83 -14.35
C GLN A 223 -13.93 -11.31 -12.92
N ARG A 224 -14.23 -12.24 -12.01
CA ARG A 224 -14.24 -12.01 -10.55
C ARG A 224 -13.54 -13.17 -9.87
N SER A 225 -12.80 -12.91 -8.85
CA SER A 225 -12.26 -13.91 -7.94
C SER A 225 -12.17 -13.35 -6.52
N ALA A 226 -12.06 -14.23 -5.54
CA ALA A 226 -11.96 -13.84 -4.14
C ALA A 226 -10.94 -14.71 -3.43
N ILE A 227 -10.38 -14.18 -2.35
CA ILE A 227 -9.61 -14.92 -1.35
C ILE A 227 -10.21 -14.65 0.03
N PRO A 228 -10.27 -15.63 0.96
CA PRO A 228 -10.64 -15.39 2.34
C PRO A 228 -9.54 -14.62 3.07
N ALA A 229 -9.81 -14.17 4.29
CA ALA A 229 -8.76 -13.76 5.22
C ALA A 229 -8.06 -15.00 5.81
N LEU A 230 -6.88 -14.78 6.41
CA LEU A 230 -6.21 -15.84 7.17
C LEU A 230 -6.87 -15.99 8.53
N ASP A 231 -7.16 -17.23 8.90
CA ASP A 231 -7.74 -17.59 10.20
C ASP A 231 -6.68 -17.62 11.32
N ASN A 232 -7.17 -17.51 12.55
CA ASN A 232 -6.37 -17.66 13.77
C ASN A 232 -5.19 -16.70 13.93
N ILE A 233 -5.30 -15.51 13.36
CA ILE A 233 -4.30 -14.45 13.52
C ILE A 233 -4.68 -13.60 14.75
N LYS A 234 -3.74 -13.43 15.67
CA LYS A 234 -3.91 -12.53 16.81
C LYS A 234 -3.69 -11.10 16.36
N VAL A 235 -4.76 -10.32 16.29
CA VAL A 235 -4.69 -8.90 15.95
C VAL A 235 -4.27 -8.09 17.18
N VAL A 236 -3.18 -7.36 17.03
CA VAL A 236 -2.67 -6.38 18.00
C VAL A 236 -2.90 -4.96 17.50
N ASP A 237 -2.57 -4.70 16.24
CA ASP A 237 -2.68 -3.40 15.59
C ASP A 237 -3.02 -3.57 14.09
N PRO A 238 -4.17 -3.10 13.61
CA PRO A 238 -4.54 -3.19 12.20
C PRO A 238 -3.91 -2.10 11.32
N THR A 239 -3.18 -1.14 11.91
CA THR A 239 -2.54 -0.03 11.17
C THR A 239 -1.53 -0.58 10.17
N GLY A 240 -1.59 -0.09 8.95
CA GLY A 240 -0.69 -0.53 7.88
C GLY A 240 -1.02 -1.90 7.28
N ALA A 241 -2.07 -2.59 7.73
CA ALA A 241 -2.48 -3.87 7.14
C ALA A 241 -2.83 -3.74 5.65
N GLY A 242 -3.59 -2.71 5.29
CA GLY A 242 -3.95 -2.40 3.90
C GLY A 242 -2.72 -2.09 3.04
N ASP A 243 -1.83 -1.25 3.55
CA ASP A 243 -0.58 -0.89 2.88
C ASP A 243 0.35 -2.11 2.74
N SER A 244 0.44 -2.94 3.79
CA SER A 244 1.23 -4.17 3.76
C SER A 244 0.65 -5.19 2.77
N PHE A 245 -0.67 -5.27 2.66
CA PHE A 245 -1.33 -6.07 1.63
C PHE A 245 -0.91 -5.60 0.23
N VAL A 246 -1.01 -4.30 -0.04
CA VAL A 246 -0.59 -3.73 -1.33
C VAL A 246 0.90 -3.95 -1.59
N GLY A 247 1.74 -3.82 -0.55
CA GLY A 247 3.16 -4.10 -0.65
C GLY A 247 3.46 -5.56 -1.05
N GLY A 248 2.74 -6.52 -0.47
CA GLY A 248 2.83 -7.93 -0.88
C GLY A 248 2.36 -8.17 -2.32
N VAL A 249 1.29 -7.48 -2.74
CA VAL A 249 0.82 -7.48 -4.14
C VAL A 249 1.90 -6.97 -5.08
N CYS A 250 2.43 -5.77 -4.82
CA CYS A 250 3.49 -5.16 -5.65
C CYS A 250 4.74 -6.05 -5.73
N GLY A 251 5.18 -6.57 -4.59
CA GLY A 251 6.37 -7.42 -4.52
C GLY A 251 6.22 -8.70 -5.34
N TYR A 252 5.08 -9.38 -5.26
CA TYR A 252 4.80 -10.56 -6.09
C TYR A 252 4.74 -10.21 -7.58
N LEU A 253 4.01 -9.15 -7.96
CA LEU A 253 3.87 -8.74 -9.35
C LEU A 253 5.20 -8.33 -9.99
N ALA A 254 6.15 -7.82 -9.20
CA ALA A 254 7.50 -7.49 -9.69
C ALA A 254 8.28 -8.72 -10.19
N LEU A 255 7.97 -9.90 -9.69
CA LEU A 255 8.60 -11.16 -10.11
C LEU A 255 7.96 -11.76 -11.37
N GLN A 256 6.79 -11.27 -11.79
CA GLN A 256 6.04 -11.87 -12.89
C GLN A 256 6.47 -11.28 -14.24
N PRO A 257 6.56 -12.09 -15.29
CA PRO A 257 6.92 -11.61 -16.64
C PRO A 257 5.86 -10.68 -17.23
N SER A 258 4.60 -10.94 -16.92
CA SER A 258 3.44 -10.15 -17.34
C SER A 258 2.43 -10.07 -16.21
N ILE A 259 1.59 -9.05 -16.22
CA ILE A 259 0.52 -8.87 -15.25
C ILE A 259 -0.80 -9.21 -15.92
N SER A 260 -1.52 -10.17 -15.33
CA SER A 260 -2.82 -10.64 -15.78
C SER A 260 -3.76 -10.78 -14.59
N PHE A 261 -5.05 -10.99 -14.84
CA PHE A 261 -6.03 -11.27 -13.79
C PHE A 261 -5.57 -12.39 -12.84
N LYS A 262 -5.05 -13.48 -13.42
CA LYS A 262 -4.51 -14.62 -12.67
C LYS A 262 -3.35 -14.23 -11.78
N GLU A 263 -2.41 -13.43 -12.31
CA GLU A 263 -1.25 -13.01 -11.51
C GLU A 263 -1.63 -12.01 -10.41
N ILE A 264 -2.63 -11.17 -10.64
CA ILE A 264 -3.17 -10.29 -9.60
C ILE A 264 -3.89 -11.10 -8.52
N HIS A 265 -4.66 -12.13 -8.90
CA HIS A 265 -5.26 -13.05 -7.92
C HIS A 265 -4.19 -13.73 -7.05
N ASN A 266 -3.13 -14.25 -7.65
CA ASN A 266 -2.01 -14.85 -6.92
C ASN A 266 -1.30 -13.81 -6.03
N ALA A 267 -1.14 -12.58 -6.50
CA ALA A 267 -0.57 -11.49 -5.73
C ALA A 267 -1.38 -11.17 -4.47
N MET A 268 -2.72 -11.25 -4.53
CA MET A 268 -3.57 -11.05 -3.35
C MET A 268 -3.27 -12.05 -2.23
N ILE A 269 -2.94 -13.31 -2.56
CA ILE A 269 -2.56 -14.33 -1.57
C ILE A 269 -1.30 -13.88 -0.82
N HIS A 270 -0.30 -13.37 -1.54
CA HIS A 270 0.93 -12.85 -0.96
C HIS A 270 0.67 -11.59 -0.12
N GLY A 271 -0.19 -10.69 -0.62
CA GLY A 271 -0.65 -9.52 0.11
C GLY A 271 -1.34 -9.87 1.42
N ALA A 272 -2.27 -10.82 1.40
CA ALA A 272 -2.98 -11.26 2.60
C ALA A 272 -2.04 -11.87 3.65
N VAL A 273 -1.05 -12.66 3.22
CA VAL A 273 -0.05 -13.23 4.12
C VAL A 273 0.81 -12.14 4.75
N ILE A 274 1.31 -11.17 4.00
CA ILE A 274 2.09 -10.07 4.58
C ILE A 274 1.25 -9.24 5.54
N ALA A 275 0.02 -8.86 5.16
CA ALA A 275 -0.90 -8.14 6.03
C ALA A 275 -1.16 -8.91 7.33
N SER A 276 -1.28 -10.24 7.29
CA SER A 276 -1.48 -11.06 8.48
C SER A 276 -0.31 -11.04 9.47
N PHE A 277 0.92 -10.84 8.97
CA PHE A 277 2.06 -10.60 9.85
C PHE A 277 2.05 -9.17 10.41
N CYS A 278 1.75 -8.17 9.58
CA CYS A 278 1.73 -6.76 9.99
C CYS A 278 0.89 -6.55 11.25
N ILE A 279 -0.30 -7.15 11.30
CA ILE A 279 -1.26 -6.94 12.40
C ILE A 279 -0.92 -7.65 13.72
N GLU A 280 0.14 -8.47 13.77
CA GLU A 280 0.53 -9.21 14.97
C GLU A 280 1.29 -8.36 16.01
N GLU A 281 1.86 -7.21 15.60
CA GLU A 281 2.57 -6.27 16.49
C GLU A 281 2.33 -4.83 16.03
N PHE A 282 2.68 -3.84 16.88
CA PHE A 282 2.56 -2.43 16.50
C PHE A 282 3.57 -2.02 15.43
N GLY A 283 3.10 -1.20 14.48
CA GLY A 283 3.95 -0.64 13.43
C GLY A 283 4.63 -1.72 12.61
N LEU A 284 5.92 -1.55 12.31
CA LEU A 284 6.73 -2.51 11.55
C LEU A 284 7.33 -3.64 12.39
N ALA A 285 7.14 -3.64 13.72
CA ALA A 285 7.89 -4.49 14.63
C ALA A 285 7.83 -5.98 14.26
N ARG A 286 6.69 -6.47 13.80
CA ARG A 286 6.56 -7.85 13.34
C ARG A 286 7.24 -8.10 11.99
N LEU A 287 7.06 -7.18 11.04
CA LEU A 287 7.67 -7.29 9.71
C LEU A 287 9.20 -7.26 9.80
N GLN A 288 9.78 -6.52 10.74
CA GLN A 288 11.23 -6.49 10.97
C GLN A 288 11.80 -7.82 11.50
N LYS A 289 10.98 -8.69 12.10
CA LYS A 289 11.39 -9.95 12.73
C LYS A 289 11.18 -11.18 11.84
N ILE A 290 10.35 -11.08 10.80
CA ILE A 290 10.05 -12.23 9.94
C ILE A 290 11.09 -12.41 8.84
N SER A 291 11.28 -13.66 8.45
CA SER A 291 12.10 -14.06 7.31
C SER A 291 11.25 -14.46 6.09
N LYS A 292 11.88 -14.53 4.93
CA LYS A 292 11.24 -15.09 3.74
C LYS A 292 10.71 -16.50 3.96
N GLU A 293 11.40 -17.31 4.73
CA GLU A 293 10.96 -18.67 5.08
C GLU A 293 9.65 -18.68 5.87
N ASN A 294 9.49 -17.75 6.82
CA ASN A 294 8.22 -17.57 7.55
C ASN A 294 7.07 -17.26 6.59
N ILE A 295 7.33 -16.37 5.64
CA ILE A 295 6.35 -15.96 4.62
C ILE A 295 5.98 -17.15 3.73
N ASP A 296 6.97 -17.84 3.16
CA ASP A 296 6.77 -18.99 2.27
C ASP A 296 6.00 -20.12 2.96
N LYS A 297 6.28 -20.36 4.25
CA LYS A 297 5.54 -21.34 5.06
C LYS A 297 4.08 -20.92 5.23
N ARG A 298 3.81 -19.66 5.55
CA ARG A 298 2.43 -19.15 5.74
C ARG A 298 1.67 -19.15 4.42
N ILE A 299 2.30 -18.78 3.29
CA ILE A 299 1.71 -18.88 1.95
C ILE A 299 1.31 -20.34 1.64
N LYS A 300 2.22 -21.29 1.84
CA LYS A 300 1.93 -22.71 1.60
C LYS A 300 0.76 -23.22 2.44
N THR A 301 0.68 -22.81 3.69
CA THR A 301 -0.43 -23.17 4.57
C THR A 301 -1.73 -22.54 4.07
N PHE A 302 -1.73 -21.24 3.77
CA PHE A 302 -2.91 -20.54 3.31
C PHE A 302 -3.42 -21.07 1.97
N ALA A 303 -2.54 -21.34 1.01
CA ALA A 303 -2.90 -21.90 -0.30
C ALA A 303 -3.61 -23.27 -0.21
N LYS A 304 -3.32 -24.09 0.81
CA LYS A 304 -4.02 -25.36 1.03
C LYS A 304 -5.47 -25.17 1.47
N HIS A 305 -5.82 -24.05 2.06
CA HIS A 305 -7.19 -23.73 2.46
C HIS A 305 -8.01 -23.09 1.32
N LEU A 306 -7.36 -22.78 0.18
CA LEU A 306 -8.00 -22.23 -1.01
C LEU A 306 -8.41 -23.30 -2.02
N LEU A 307 -7.95 -24.54 -1.85
CA LEU A 307 -8.30 -25.73 -2.63
C LEU A 307 -9.46 -26.49 -1.98
#